data_efaf73a9a5eb983da77fb63c0339b1eb
#
_entry.id   efaf73a9a5eb983da77fb63c0339b1eb
#
_cell.length_a   1.000
_cell.length_b   1.000
_cell.length_c   1.000
_cell.angle_alpha   90.00
_cell.angle_beta   90.00
_cell.angle_gamma   90.00
#
_symmetry.space_group_name_H-M   'P 1'
#
loop_
_entity.id
_entity.type
_entity.pdbx_description
1 polymer ?
#
loop_
_entity_poly.entity_id
_entity_poly.type
_entity_poly.pdbx_seq_one_letter_code
_entity_poly.pdbx_strand_id
1 'polypeptide(L)'
;ERLSAAVDVQEETAGAGRYRGVLSVVLNPLMVRAHLDSLGVPYVDTQGPKSLIVPLASNYQAQEAWRQALGADNPNALAPYVTASNPGYTAFSDWSAFATEAATVDARRGVLAELEGRNGAYRTTLSTVTAAGTELLGTTNYAATLQGAAEAAAEFLDEDWKRRSVIRGGARTTTSASVRYTSLAEWNTLRSALARSPLVSDFKITA
;
A
#
# COMPACT_ATOMS: atom_id res chain seq x y z
N GLU A 1 -25.86 -0.70 -14.97
CA GLU A 1 -26.85 -0.52 -13.86
C GLU A 1 -26.62 -1.45 -12.67
N ARG A 2 -26.11 -2.66 -12.86
CA ARG A 2 -25.92 -3.62 -11.74
C ARG A 2 -24.70 -3.36 -10.87
N LEU A 3 -23.71 -2.60 -11.34
CA LEU A 3 -22.48 -2.32 -10.59
C LEU A 3 -22.58 -1.05 -9.74
N SER A 4 -23.56 -0.19 -10.01
CA SER A 4 -23.76 1.07 -9.30
C SER A 4 -24.58 0.85 -8.03
N ALA A 5 -24.09 1.40 -6.89
CA ALA A 5 -24.83 1.48 -5.65
C ALA A 5 -25.60 2.80 -5.52
N ALA A 6 -25.04 3.89 -6.03
CA ALA A 6 -25.65 5.21 -6.06
C ALA A 6 -25.07 6.05 -7.19
N VAL A 7 -25.84 7.05 -7.62
CA VAL A 7 -25.38 8.12 -8.51
C VAL A 7 -25.68 9.42 -7.80
N ASP A 8 -24.70 10.28 -7.65
CA ASP A 8 -24.81 11.58 -7.02
C ASP A 8 -24.48 12.69 -8.03
N VAL A 9 -25.25 13.75 -8.02
CA VAL A 9 -25.05 14.92 -8.88
C VAL A 9 -24.22 15.92 -8.09
N GLN A 10 -22.95 16.07 -8.44
CA GLN A 10 -22.01 16.97 -7.75
C GLN A 10 -22.19 18.43 -8.15
N GLU A 11 -22.38 18.68 -9.44
CA GLU A 11 -22.60 20.01 -10.00
C GLU A 11 -23.63 19.94 -11.11
N GLU A 12 -24.53 20.90 -11.15
CA GLU A 12 -25.57 21.02 -12.15
C GLU A 12 -25.68 22.46 -12.64
N THR A 13 -25.63 22.65 -13.93
CA THR A 13 -25.86 23.96 -14.55
C THR A 13 -26.81 23.81 -15.74
N ALA A 14 -27.96 24.48 -15.66
CA ALA A 14 -28.94 24.54 -16.73
C ALA A 14 -29.00 25.95 -17.31
N GLY A 15 -28.90 26.10 -18.63
CA GLY A 15 -29.01 27.40 -19.30
C GLY A 15 -29.12 27.27 -20.82
N ALA A 16 -29.92 28.14 -21.43
CA ALA A 16 -30.03 28.27 -22.90
C ALA A 16 -30.20 26.96 -23.69
N GLY A 17 -31.01 26.02 -23.16
CA GLY A 17 -31.26 24.74 -23.82
C GLY A 17 -30.11 23.73 -23.71
N ARG A 18 -29.14 23.98 -22.85
CA ARG A 18 -28.02 23.08 -22.55
C ARG A 18 -28.01 22.72 -21.07
N TYR A 19 -27.80 21.45 -20.79
CA TYR A 19 -27.60 20.90 -19.47
C TYR A 19 -26.17 20.42 -19.35
N ARG A 20 -25.50 20.78 -18.26
CA ARG A 20 -24.16 20.31 -17.90
C ARG A 20 -24.21 19.82 -16.46
N GLY A 21 -23.77 18.60 -16.23
CA GLY A 21 -23.69 18.03 -14.89
C GLY A 21 -22.39 17.25 -14.70
N VAL A 22 -21.88 17.27 -13.48
CA VAL A 22 -20.82 16.38 -13.00
C VAL A 22 -21.49 15.31 -12.14
N LEU A 23 -21.38 14.08 -12.56
CA LEU A 23 -21.99 12.94 -11.88
C LEU A 23 -20.90 12.12 -11.20
N SER A 24 -21.13 11.78 -9.94
CA SER A 24 -20.35 10.80 -9.19
C SER A 24 -21.11 9.49 -9.14
N VAL A 25 -20.45 8.40 -9.51
CA VAL A 25 -21.05 7.05 -9.46
C VAL A 25 -20.34 6.25 -8.38
N VAL A 26 -21.10 5.87 -7.35
CA VAL A 26 -20.61 4.97 -6.30
C VAL A 26 -20.85 3.54 -6.76
N LEU A 27 -19.79 2.76 -6.87
CA LEU A 27 -19.87 1.35 -7.25
C LEU A 27 -20.12 0.48 -6.00
N ASN A 28 -20.89 -0.60 -6.21
CA ASN A 28 -21.07 -1.63 -5.18
C ASN A 28 -19.87 -2.59 -5.20
N PRO A 29 -19.01 -2.62 -4.15
CA PRO A 29 -17.80 -3.45 -4.15
C PRO A 29 -18.07 -4.94 -4.35
N LEU A 30 -19.15 -5.47 -3.77
CA LEU A 30 -19.51 -6.89 -3.90
C LEU A 30 -19.88 -7.24 -5.34
N MET A 31 -20.63 -6.37 -6.00
CA MET A 31 -21.04 -6.59 -7.39
C MET A 31 -19.87 -6.44 -8.37
N VAL A 32 -18.95 -5.49 -8.08
CA VAL A 32 -17.71 -5.33 -8.85
C VAL A 32 -16.85 -6.59 -8.74
N ARG A 33 -16.61 -7.09 -7.52
CA ARG A 33 -15.87 -8.34 -7.31
C ARG A 33 -16.48 -9.51 -8.05
N ALA A 34 -17.78 -9.75 -7.86
CA ALA A 34 -18.49 -10.83 -8.55
C ALA A 34 -18.38 -10.72 -10.07
N HIS A 35 -18.40 -9.50 -10.60
CA HIS A 35 -18.24 -9.26 -12.04
C HIS A 35 -16.82 -9.57 -12.50
N LEU A 36 -15.79 -9.10 -11.79
CA LEU A 36 -14.38 -9.38 -12.08
C LEU A 36 -14.10 -10.90 -12.02
N ASP A 37 -14.62 -11.57 -10.99
CA ASP A 37 -14.53 -13.03 -10.85
C ASP A 37 -15.17 -13.75 -12.03
N SER A 38 -16.35 -13.30 -12.48
CA SER A 38 -17.05 -13.88 -13.64
C SER A 38 -16.29 -13.73 -14.95
N LEU A 39 -15.45 -12.70 -15.07
CA LEU A 39 -14.60 -12.43 -16.22
C LEU A 39 -13.21 -13.07 -16.09
N GLY A 40 -12.86 -13.66 -14.94
CA GLY A 40 -11.52 -14.16 -14.66
C GLY A 40 -10.46 -13.06 -14.59
N VAL A 41 -10.86 -11.80 -14.33
CA VAL A 41 -9.95 -10.66 -14.26
C VAL A 41 -9.33 -10.60 -12.87
N PRO A 42 -8.00 -10.68 -12.74
CA PRO A 42 -7.32 -10.55 -11.45
C PRO A 42 -7.48 -9.14 -10.89
N TYR A 43 -7.69 -9.01 -9.58
CA TYR A 43 -7.81 -7.71 -8.91
C TYR A 43 -7.17 -7.71 -7.52
N VAL A 44 -6.92 -6.53 -6.99
CA VAL A 44 -6.48 -6.30 -5.61
C VAL A 44 -7.60 -5.57 -4.88
N ASP A 45 -7.97 -6.07 -3.72
CA ASP A 45 -9.16 -5.65 -2.99
C ASP A 45 -8.84 -4.89 -1.69
N THR A 46 -7.59 -4.94 -1.24
CA THR A 46 -7.18 -4.31 0.01
C THR A 46 -5.86 -3.58 -0.14
N GLN A 47 -5.76 -2.48 0.57
CA GLN A 47 -4.47 -1.82 0.77
C GLN A 47 -3.51 -2.74 1.54
N GLY A 48 -2.24 -2.59 1.24
CA GLY A 48 -1.16 -3.20 2.00
C GLY A 48 -1.04 -2.63 3.41
N PRO A 49 -0.31 -3.32 4.29
CA PRO A 49 0.03 -2.77 5.59
C PRO A 49 0.85 -1.49 5.41
N LYS A 50 0.53 -0.46 6.20
CA LYS A 50 1.25 0.81 6.20
C LYS A 50 2.74 0.59 6.49
N SER A 51 3.58 1.30 5.77
CA SER A 51 5.04 1.26 5.88
C SER A 51 5.59 2.58 6.44
N LEU A 52 6.68 2.51 7.20
CA LEU A 52 7.51 3.66 7.50
C LEU A 52 8.59 3.75 6.41
N ILE A 53 8.47 4.70 5.46
CA ILE A 53 9.47 4.86 4.41
C ILE A 53 10.62 5.74 4.91
N VAL A 54 11.84 5.25 4.75
CA VAL A 54 13.07 5.89 5.25
C VAL A 54 13.85 6.41 4.04
N PRO A 55 13.86 7.73 3.83
CA PRO A 55 14.64 8.33 2.75
C PRO A 55 16.13 8.24 3.05
N LEU A 56 16.90 7.67 2.13
CA LEU A 56 18.36 7.57 2.20
C LEU A 56 18.98 8.17 0.94
N ALA A 57 20.05 8.93 1.11
CA ALA A 57 20.84 9.50 0.01
C ALA A 57 22.28 9.71 0.41
N SER A 58 23.13 10.11 -0.54
CA SER A 58 24.59 10.22 -0.36
C SER A 58 25.05 11.24 0.68
N ASN A 59 24.22 12.23 1.02
CA ASN A 59 24.50 13.25 2.01
C ASN A 59 23.20 13.83 2.57
N TYR A 60 23.31 14.58 3.67
CA TYR A 60 22.16 15.14 4.37
C TYR A 60 21.27 16.04 3.50
N GLN A 61 21.87 16.91 2.68
CA GLN A 61 21.08 17.81 1.81
C GLN A 61 20.29 17.03 0.76
N ALA A 62 20.89 16.02 0.14
CA ALA A 62 20.21 15.15 -0.81
C ALA A 62 19.12 14.31 -0.11
N GLN A 63 19.38 13.84 1.12
CA GLN A 63 18.40 13.10 1.91
C GLN A 63 17.20 13.96 2.27
N GLU A 64 17.42 15.22 2.65
CA GLU A 64 16.32 16.15 2.95
C GLU A 64 15.49 16.49 1.71
N ALA A 65 16.14 16.74 0.57
CA ALA A 65 15.45 16.95 -0.70
C ALA A 65 14.66 15.70 -1.12
N TRP A 66 15.21 14.51 -0.87
CA TRP A 66 14.54 13.24 -1.14
C TRP A 66 13.33 13.04 -0.23
N ARG A 67 13.46 13.33 1.06
CA ARG A 67 12.36 13.29 2.03
C ARG A 67 11.21 14.22 1.62
N GLN A 68 11.53 15.42 1.14
CA GLN A 68 10.53 16.37 0.65
C GLN A 68 9.82 15.86 -0.62
N ALA A 69 10.54 15.22 -1.53
CA ALA A 69 9.96 14.64 -2.75
C ALA A 69 9.02 13.46 -2.46
N LEU A 70 9.34 12.61 -1.47
CA LEU A 70 8.45 11.52 -1.02
C LEU A 70 7.17 12.05 -0.35
N GLY A 71 7.19 13.29 0.17
CA GLY A 71 6.08 13.87 0.93
C GLY A 71 5.98 13.29 2.34
N ALA A 72 5.00 13.76 3.11
CA ALA A 72 4.79 13.30 4.48
C ALA A 72 4.19 11.90 4.55
N ASP A 73 3.23 11.60 3.68
CA ASP A 73 2.55 10.31 3.62
C ASP A 73 1.91 10.08 2.23
N ASN A 74 1.43 8.86 2.03
CA ASN A 74 0.66 8.46 0.85
C ASN A 74 -0.49 7.51 1.26
N PRO A 75 -1.52 8.00 1.95
CA PRO A 75 -2.55 7.16 2.56
C PRO A 75 -3.50 6.49 1.55
N ASN A 76 -3.61 7.03 0.34
CA ASN A 76 -4.53 6.54 -0.69
C ASN A 76 -3.90 5.54 -1.66
N ALA A 77 -2.59 5.29 -1.55
CA ALA A 77 -1.90 4.28 -2.35
C ALA A 77 -2.34 2.86 -1.97
N LEU A 78 -2.13 1.90 -2.86
CA LEU A 78 -2.34 0.48 -2.54
C LEU A 78 -1.32 -0.03 -1.50
N ALA A 79 -0.11 0.51 -1.50
CA ALA A 79 0.92 0.29 -0.49
C ALA A 79 1.17 1.60 0.28
N PRO A 80 0.30 1.96 1.24
CA PRO A 80 0.40 3.24 1.95
C PRO A 80 1.67 3.33 2.78
N TYR A 81 2.22 4.55 2.87
CA TYR A 81 3.38 4.81 3.70
C TYR A 81 3.28 6.16 4.43
N VAL A 82 4.10 6.29 5.46
CA VAL A 82 4.44 7.55 6.13
C VAL A 82 5.95 7.72 6.06
N THR A 83 6.42 8.91 5.73
CA THR A 83 7.85 9.19 5.62
C THR A 83 8.44 9.40 7.02
N ALA A 84 9.54 8.70 7.29
CA ALA A 84 10.25 8.78 8.56
C ALA A 84 10.73 10.21 8.85
N SER A 85 10.54 10.65 10.09
CA SER A 85 10.96 11.98 10.56
C SER A 85 12.39 11.99 11.10
N ASN A 86 12.88 10.84 11.60
CA ASN A 86 14.22 10.74 12.15
C ASN A 86 15.30 10.68 11.05
N PRO A 87 16.17 11.70 10.92
CA PRO A 87 17.22 11.73 9.91
C PRO A 87 18.41 10.81 10.20
N GLY A 88 18.45 10.21 11.38
CA GLY A 88 19.55 9.35 11.83
C GLY A 88 19.49 7.91 11.31
N TYR A 89 18.46 7.54 10.58
CA TYR A 89 18.39 6.21 9.98
C TYR A 89 19.39 6.04 8.84
N THR A 90 19.90 4.84 8.69
CA THR A 90 20.90 4.46 7.70
C THR A 90 20.48 3.19 6.96
N ALA A 91 21.20 2.83 5.91
CA ALA A 91 21.00 1.57 5.18
C ALA A 91 21.20 0.31 6.06
N PHE A 92 21.85 0.46 7.22
CA PHE A 92 22.10 -0.63 8.17
C PHE A 92 21.13 -0.65 9.35
N SER A 93 20.19 0.29 9.40
CA SER A 93 19.19 0.33 10.46
C SER A 93 18.25 -0.88 10.32
N ASP A 94 18.10 -1.61 11.41
CA ASP A 94 17.22 -2.77 11.51
C ASP A 94 15.82 -2.40 12.04
N TRP A 95 14.95 -3.39 12.18
CA TRP A 95 13.60 -3.15 12.69
C TRP A 95 13.57 -2.56 14.09
N SER A 96 14.53 -2.88 14.94
CA SER A 96 14.57 -2.35 16.31
C SER A 96 14.76 -0.84 16.34
N ALA A 97 15.50 -0.29 15.36
CA ALA A 97 15.68 1.15 15.20
C ALA A 97 14.38 1.85 14.79
N PHE A 98 13.53 1.20 13.98
CA PHE A 98 12.29 1.78 13.44
C PHE A 98 11.08 1.57 14.35
N ALA A 99 11.08 0.56 15.22
CA ALA A 99 9.91 0.06 15.92
C ALA A 99 9.14 1.15 16.69
N THR A 100 9.84 2.05 17.34
CA THR A 100 9.20 3.14 18.12
C THR A 100 8.48 4.12 17.20
N GLU A 101 9.14 4.63 16.15
CA GLU A 101 8.52 5.57 15.21
C GLU A 101 7.41 4.89 14.40
N ALA A 102 7.65 3.66 13.95
CA ALA A 102 6.66 2.87 13.23
C ALA A 102 5.37 2.67 14.04
N ALA A 103 5.49 2.42 15.35
CA ALA A 103 4.34 2.26 16.24
C ALA A 103 3.50 3.56 16.34
N THR A 104 4.12 4.74 16.33
CA THR A 104 3.40 6.02 16.42
C THR A 104 2.51 6.30 15.19
N VAL A 105 2.87 5.74 14.04
CA VAL A 105 2.15 5.92 12.77
C VAL A 105 1.40 4.66 12.32
N ASP A 106 1.31 3.64 13.17
CA ASP A 106 0.72 2.33 12.87
C ASP A 106 1.35 1.66 11.63
N ALA A 107 2.64 1.85 11.43
CA ALA A 107 3.38 1.16 10.38
C ALA A 107 3.83 -0.23 10.86
N ARG A 108 3.74 -1.22 9.98
CA ARG A 108 4.03 -2.62 10.29
C ARG A 108 5.37 -3.12 9.76
N ARG A 109 6.04 -2.28 8.95
CA ARG A 109 7.35 -2.53 8.36
C ARG A 109 8.06 -1.22 8.08
N GLY A 110 9.38 -1.26 8.02
CA GLY A 110 10.21 -0.21 7.44
C GLY A 110 10.39 -0.45 5.93
N VAL A 111 10.58 0.61 5.17
CA VAL A 111 11.04 0.56 3.77
C VAL A 111 12.19 1.52 3.62
N LEU A 112 13.40 1.02 3.39
CA LEU A 112 14.55 1.84 3.02
C LEU A 112 14.38 2.25 1.55
N ALA A 113 14.41 3.54 1.29
CA ALA A 113 14.33 4.13 -0.04
C ALA A 113 15.63 4.86 -0.37
N GLU A 114 16.60 4.11 -0.91
CA GLU A 114 17.94 4.60 -1.22
C GLU A 114 17.95 5.28 -2.59
N LEU A 115 18.10 6.59 -2.59
CA LEU A 115 18.19 7.40 -3.80
C LEU A 115 19.60 7.39 -4.36
N GLU A 116 19.72 7.00 -5.61
CA GLU A 116 20.95 7.10 -6.40
C GLU A 116 20.76 8.06 -7.58
N GLY A 117 21.87 8.64 -8.01
CA GLY A 117 21.91 9.47 -9.21
C GLY A 117 21.98 10.96 -8.91
N ARG A 118 22.03 11.74 -9.99
CA ARG A 118 22.15 13.21 -10.00
C ARG A 118 21.82 13.76 -11.40
N ASN A 119 21.63 15.07 -11.47
CA ASN A 119 21.53 15.79 -12.75
C ASN A 119 20.50 15.22 -13.73
N GLY A 120 19.30 14.90 -13.24
CA GLY A 120 18.22 14.44 -14.10
C GLY A 120 18.21 12.95 -14.40
N ALA A 121 19.00 12.15 -13.67
CA ALA A 121 18.98 10.70 -13.73
C ALA A 121 18.95 10.14 -12.30
N TYR A 122 17.76 9.93 -11.75
CA TYR A 122 17.51 9.44 -10.39
C TYR A 122 16.85 8.08 -10.44
N ARG A 123 17.25 7.19 -9.56
CA ARG A 123 16.57 5.91 -9.32
C ARG A 123 16.58 5.58 -7.83
N THR A 124 15.66 4.74 -7.40
CA THR A 124 15.53 4.36 -6.00
C THR A 124 15.64 2.86 -5.85
N THR A 125 16.52 2.41 -4.96
CA THR A 125 16.57 1.02 -4.49
C THR A 125 15.70 0.92 -3.24
N LEU A 126 14.78 -0.06 -3.24
CA LEU A 126 13.80 -0.27 -2.18
C LEU A 126 14.08 -1.60 -1.48
N SER A 127 14.17 -1.55 -0.16
CA SER A 127 14.31 -2.74 0.70
C SER A 127 13.31 -2.68 1.84
N THR A 128 12.64 -3.77 2.14
CA THR A 128 11.76 -3.87 3.32
C THR A 128 12.52 -4.35 4.53
N VAL A 129 12.21 -3.79 5.70
CA VAL A 129 12.81 -4.13 6.99
C VAL A 129 11.70 -4.53 7.95
N THR A 130 11.80 -5.73 8.49
CA THR A 130 10.88 -6.32 9.47
C THR A 130 11.66 -6.98 10.60
N ALA A 131 10.96 -7.49 11.61
CA ALA A 131 11.57 -8.29 12.66
C ALA A 131 12.26 -9.57 12.14
N ALA A 132 11.90 -10.04 10.95
CA ALA A 132 12.52 -11.21 10.30
C ALA A 132 13.82 -10.86 9.56
N GLY A 133 14.10 -9.58 9.35
CA GLY A 133 15.29 -9.07 8.67
C GLY A 133 14.98 -8.08 7.55
N THR A 134 16.00 -7.83 6.72
CA THR A 134 15.93 -6.92 5.57
C THR A 134 15.88 -7.74 4.28
N GLU A 135 14.95 -7.38 3.40
CA GLU A 135 14.75 -8.02 2.10
C GLU A 135 14.76 -6.95 1.00
N LEU A 136 15.59 -7.12 -0.03
CA LEU A 136 15.59 -6.26 -1.22
C LEU A 136 14.30 -6.48 -2.01
N LEU A 137 13.53 -5.43 -2.23
CA LEU A 137 12.35 -5.45 -3.09
C LEU A 137 12.73 -5.25 -4.56
N GLY A 138 13.66 -4.35 -4.83
CA GLY A 138 14.17 -4.05 -6.16
C GLY A 138 14.55 -2.59 -6.34
N THR A 139 14.78 -2.21 -7.61
CA THR A 139 15.21 -0.86 -7.98
C THR A 139 14.27 -0.31 -9.06
N THR A 140 13.89 0.96 -8.95
CA THR A 140 13.03 1.63 -9.93
C THR A 140 13.76 1.92 -11.23
N ASN A 141 13.03 2.24 -12.27
CA ASN A 141 13.59 2.85 -13.47
C ASN A 141 14.13 4.26 -13.15
N TYR A 142 14.96 4.80 -14.05
CA TYR A 142 15.44 6.17 -13.94
C TYR A 142 14.32 7.18 -14.17
N ALA A 143 14.29 8.22 -13.32
CA ALA A 143 13.44 9.38 -13.44
C ALA A 143 14.25 10.65 -13.66
N ALA A 144 13.70 11.62 -14.38
CA ALA A 144 14.38 12.88 -14.69
C ALA A 144 14.41 13.86 -13.50
N THR A 145 13.53 13.69 -12.53
CA THR A 145 13.38 14.58 -11.36
C THR A 145 13.30 13.78 -10.07
N LEU A 146 13.58 14.43 -8.93
CA LEU A 146 13.34 13.83 -7.60
C LEU A 146 11.87 13.47 -7.39
N GLN A 147 10.96 14.34 -7.82
CA GLN A 147 9.53 14.06 -7.75
C GLN A 147 9.15 12.82 -8.57
N GLY A 148 9.66 12.70 -9.81
CA GLY A 148 9.44 11.52 -10.63
C GLY A 148 10.06 10.25 -10.02
N ALA A 149 11.18 10.36 -9.30
CA ALA A 149 11.75 9.23 -8.56
C ALA A 149 10.86 8.81 -7.37
N ALA A 150 10.22 9.77 -6.69
CA ALA A 150 9.28 9.50 -5.61
C ALA A 150 8.00 8.82 -6.13
N GLU A 151 7.47 9.30 -7.24
CA GLU A 151 6.34 8.68 -7.93
C GLU A 151 6.67 7.25 -8.38
N ALA A 152 7.85 7.04 -8.97
CA ALA A 152 8.31 5.71 -9.37
C ALA A 152 8.51 4.76 -8.16
N ALA A 153 8.96 5.28 -7.02
CA ALA A 153 9.08 4.49 -5.78
C ALA A 153 7.71 4.09 -5.23
N ALA A 154 6.74 5.01 -5.22
CA ALA A 154 5.36 4.73 -4.80
C ALA A 154 4.70 3.70 -5.72
N GLU A 155 4.81 3.88 -7.04
CA GLU A 155 4.30 2.93 -8.03
C GLU A 155 4.92 1.55 -7.89
N PHE A 156 6.25 1.48 -7.63
CA PHE A 156 6.94 0.22 -7.39
C PHE A 156 6.38 -0.53 -6.18
N LEU A 157 6.10 0.18 -5.07
CA LEU A 157 5.51 -0.41 -3.88
C LEU A 157 4.08 -0.90 -4.13
N ASP A 158 3.30 -0.15 -4.90
CA ASP A 158 1.94 -0.53 -5.31
C ASP A 158 1.96 -1.78 -6.19
N GLU A 159 2.87 -1.86 -7.17
CA GLU A 159 3.02 -3.03 -8.03
C GLU A 159 3.55 -4.26 -7.27
N ASP A 160 4.47 -4.06 -6.31
CA ASP A 160 4.93 -5.14 -5.45
C ASP A 160 3.77 -5.70 -4.60
N TRP A 161 2.95 -4.83 -4.03
CA TRP A 161 1.76 -5.24 -3.31
C TRP A 161 0.74 -5.96 -4.20
N LYS A 162 0.48 -5.45 -5.40
CA LYS A 162 -0.38 -6.11 -6.39
C LYS A 162 0.10 -7.54 -6.69
N ARG A 163 1.38 -7.72 -6.98
CA ARG A 163 1.94 -9.06 -7.28
C ARG A 163 1.73 -10.06 -6.15
N ARG A 164 1.82 -9.60 -4.90
CA ARG A 164 1.69 -10.45 -3.69
C ARG A 164 0.25 -10.70 -3.29
N SER A 165 -0.68 -9.79 -3.63
CA SER A 165 -2.05 -9.76 -3.09
C SER A 165 -3.12 -9.96 -4.14
N VAL A 166 -2.76 -10.15 -5.42
CA VAL A 166 -3.72 -10.31 -6.49
C VAL A 166 -4.62 -11.53 -6.25
N ILE A 167 -5.92 -11.26 -6.24
CA ILE A 167 -6.96 -12.28 -6.20
C ILE A 167 -7.17 -12.79 -7.62
N ARG A 168 -6.91 -14.09 -7.82
CA ARG A 168 -7.16 -14.77 -9.09
C ARG A 168 -8.40 -15.64 -8.92
N GLY A 169 -9.46 -15.29 -9.60
CA GLY A 169 -10.74 -16.02 -9.53
C GLY A 169 -10.52 -17.52 -9.78
N GLY A 170 -11.14 -18.36 -8.98
CA GLY A 170 -11.25 -19.81 -9.18
C GLY A 170 -10.24 -20.71 -8.47
N ALA A 171 -9.06 -20.27 -8.12
CA ALA A 171 -8.10 -21.12 -7.39
C ALA A 171 -8.27 -20.93 -5.87
N ARG A 172 -8.91 -21.91 -5.21
CA ARG A 172 -8.97 -21.97 -3.74
C ARG A 172 -7.91 -22.94 -3.23
N THR A 173 -7.09 -22.48 -2.29
CA THR A 173 -6.08 -23.29 -1.61
C THR A 173 -6.44 -23.39 -0.13
N THR A 174 -6.40 -24.59 0.42
CA THR A 174 -6.59 -24.78 1.86
C THR A 174 -5.23 -24.77 2.54
N THR A 175 -5.09 -23.90 3.53
CA THR A 175 -3.87 -23.77 4.35
C THR A 175 -4.21 -24.01 5.81
N SER A 176 -3.46 -24.87 6.49
CA SER A 176 -3.57 -25.04 7.93
C SER A 176 -2.63 -24.07 8.63
N ALA A 177 -3.16 -23.34 9.62
CA ALA A 177 -2.38 -22.42 10.43
C ALA A 177 -2.62 -22.69 11.92
N SER A 178 -1.54 -22.68 12.71
CA SER A 178 -1.62 -22.72 14.17
C SER A 178 -1.46 -21.32 14.72
N VAL A 179 -2.39 -20.91 15.57
CA VAL A 179 -2.38 -19.58 16.18
C VAL A 179 -2.26 -19.71 17.70
N ARG A 180 -1.31 -18.98 18.25
CA ARG A 180 -1.19 -18.81 19.71
C ARG A 180 -1.78 -17.46 20.09
N TYR A 181 -2.61 -17.42 21.10
CA TYR A 181 -3.21 -16.21 21.65
C TYR A 181 -3.12 -16.22 23.17
N THR A 182 -3.04 -15.05 23.78
CA THR A 182 -2.87 -14.88 25.23
C THR A 182 -4.17 -14.46 25.90
N SER A 183 -5.15 -13.99 25.12
CA SER A 183 -6.44 -13.55 25.63
C SER A 183 -7.58 -13.81 24.63
N LEU A 184 -8.80 -13.89 25.16
CA LEU A 184 -9.99 -14.02 24.33
C LEU A 184 -10.24 -12.79 23.44
N ALA A 185 -9.81 -11.61 23.89
CA ALA A 185 -9.88 -10.38 23.09
C ALA A 185 -8.98 -10.46 21.84
N GLU A 186 -7.75 -10.93 22.01
CA GLU A 186 -6.81 -11.16 20.91
C GLU A 186 -7.37 -12.19 19.92
N TRP A 187 -7.89 -13.30 20.40
CA TRP A 187 -8.55 -14.30 19.59
C TRP A 187 -9.72 -13.73 18.77
N ASN A 188 -10.60 -12.95 19.39
CA ASN A 188 -11.75 -12.35 18.72
C ASN A 188 -11.31 -11.34 17.66
N THR A 189 -10.24 -10.58 17.90
CA THR A 189 -9.64 -9.65 16.94
C THR A 189 -9.12 -10.40 15.71
N LEU A 190 -8.36 -11.47 15.93
CA LEU A 190 -7.84 -12.30 14.86
C LEU A 190 -8.96 -12.95 14.04
N ARG A 191 -9.95 -13.55 14.71
CA ARG A 191 -11.11 -14.16 14.04
C ARG A 191 -11.87 -13.15 13.18
N SER A 192 -12.06 -11.93 13.72
CA SER A 192 -12.73 -10.85 12.99
C SER A 192 -11.90 -10.35 11.80
N ALA A 193 -10.57 -10.33 11.91
CA ALA A 193 -9.69 -9.97 10.81
C ALA A 193 -9.73 -11.01 9.68
N LEU A 194 -9.70 -12.31 10.01
CA LEU A 194 -9.86 -13.39 9.04
C LEU A 194 -11.22 -13.34 8.33
N ALA A 195 -12.32 -13.14 9.09
CA ALA A 195 -13.66 -13.06 8.52
C ALA A 195 -13.88 -11.87 7.58
N ARG A 196 -13.10 -10.79 7.76
CA ARG A 196 -13.15 -9.58 6.91
C ARG A 196 -12.12 -9.59 5.79
N SER A 197 -11.17 -10.53 5.82
CA SER A 197 -10.12 -10.59 4.80
C SER A 197 -10.70 -11.08 3.47
N PRO A 198 -10.55 -10.33 2.38
CA PRO A 198 -11.00 -10.76 1.05
C PRO A 198 -10.19 -11.95 0.51
N LEU A 199 -9.02 -12.23 1.09
CA LEU A 199 -8.18 -13.37 0.74
C LEU A 199 -8.64 -14.67 1.39
N VAL A 200 -9.54 -14.60 2.37
CA VAL A 200 -10.07 -15.76 3.11
C VAL A 200 -11.53 -15.98 2.72
N SER A 201 -11.78 -16.98 1.89
CA SER A 201 -13.15 -17.30 1.47
C SER A 201 -13.96 -18.02 2.55
N ASP A 202 -13.27 -18.82 3.35
CA ASP A 202 -13.85 -19.54 4.50
C ASP A 202 -12.73 -19.99 5.46
N PHE A 203 -13.02 -20.11 6.75
CA PHE A 203 -12.10 -20.70 7.70
C PHE A 203 -12.82 -21.57 8.72
N LYS A 204 -12.20 -22.70 9.07
CA LYS A 204 -12.72 -23.64 10.04
C LYS A 204 -11.77 -23.75 11.22
N ILE A 205 -12.32 -23.59 12.42
CA ILE A 205 -11.56 -23.77 13.67
C ILE A 205 -11.59 -25.26 14.01
N THR A 206 -10.42 -25.84 14.18
CA THR A 206 -10.23 -27.20 14.69
C THR A 206 -9.53 -27.11 16.04
N ALA A 207 -10.05 -27.78 17.05
CA ALA A 207 -9.45 -27.87 18.38
C ALA A 207 -8.41 -28.99 18.42
#